data_fdb6a36a7b9e0e1801432c246f42d48b
#
_entry.id   fdb6a36a7b9e0e1801432c246f42d48b
#
_cell.length_a   1.000
_cell.length_b   1.000
_cell.length_c   1.000
_cell.angle_alpha   90.00
_cell.angle_beta   90.00
_cell.angle_gamma   90.00
#
_symmetry.space_group_name_H-M   'P 1'
#
loop_
_entity.id
_entity.type
_entity.pdbx_description
1 polymer ?
#
loop_
_entity_poly.entity_id
_entity_poly.type
_entity_poly.pdbx_seq_one_letter_code
_entity_poly.pdbx_strand_id
1 'polypeptide(L)'
;VQTCALPILWVDMQATGVDVLISAPQKGWSGSPCCAMVMLSERARQAIDGTTSSSFSCDLKKWMQIAEGYEKGQHAYHTTMPTDALVRLRDVMQETREYGFAKVREEQIELGAKVRALLESRGFASVAAEGFKAPGVVVSYTTDPGIQNASKFAAVGLQTASGVPLQCDEGPEFKSFRIGLFGLEKWHNVERTVGHLSRALDQIAAES
;
A
#
# COMPACT_ATOMS: atom_id res chain seq x y z
N VAL A 1 -8.12 11.05 -6.96
CA VAL A 1 -8.26 9.87 -6.10
C VAL A 1 -6.88 9.34 -5.78
N GLN A 2 -6.53 9.37 -4.53
CA GLN A 2 -5.23 8.88 -4.07
C GLN A 2 -5.41 7.48 -3.49
N THR A 3 -4.85 6.47 -4.10
CA THR A 3 -4.88 5.10 -3.58
C THR A 3 -3.48 4.54 -3.47
N CYS A 4 -2.91 4.67 -2.30
CA CYS A 4 -1.60 4.08 -1.99
C CYS A 4 -1.66 2.57 -1.67
N ALA A 5 -2.81 1.93 -1.69
CA ALA A 5 -3.04 0.60 -1.13
C ALA A 5 -3.39 -0.51 -2.14
N LEU A 6 -3.36 -0.23 -3.43
CA LEU A 6 -3.52 -1.28 -4.44
C LEU A 6 -2.24 -2.13 -4.54
N PRO A 7 -2.34 -3.44 -4.65
CA PRO A 7 -3.48 -4.29 -5.02
C PRO A 7 -4.32 -4.82 -3.85
N ILE A 8 -4.12 -4.38 -2.64
CA ILE A 8 -4.77 -4.92 -1.44
C ILE A 8 -6.25 -4.57 -1.38
N LEU A 9 -6.62 -3.41 -1.93
CA LEU A 9 -8.00 -3.01 -2.11
C LEU A 9 -8.40 -3.36 -3.54
N TRP A 10 -9.31 -4.29 -3.68
CA TRP A 10 -9.89 -4.62 -4.97
C TRP A 10 -10.78 -3.47 -5.43
N VAL A 11 -10.30 -2.77 -6.44
CA VAL A 11 -11.09 -1.74 -7.12
C VAL A 11 -11.48 -2.28 -8.48
N ASP A 12 -12.75 -2.60 -8.64
CA ASP A 12 -13.34 -2.87 -9.95
C ASP A 12 -13.67 -1.52 -10.59
N MET A 13 -12.87 -1.11 -11.55
CA MET A 13 -13.03 0.18 -12.23
C MET A 13 -14.35 0.25 -12.99
N GLN A 14 -14.83 -0.86 -13.57
CA GLN A 14 -16.11 -0.89 -14.30
C GLN A 14 -17.28 -0.75 -13.34
N ALA A 15 -17.31 -1.53 -12.27
CA ALA A 15 -18.38 -1.49 -11.28
C ALA A 15 -18.46 -0.17 -10.52
N THR A 16 -17.31 0.47 -10.28
CA THR A 16 -17.24 1.73 -9.53
C THR A 16 -17.31 2.97 -10.41
N GLY A 17 -17.20 2.83 -11.74
CA GLY A 17 -17.17 3.94 -12.67
C GLY A 17 -15.90 4.80 -12.60
N VAL A 18 -14.82 4.27 -12.03
CA VAL A 18 -13.51 4.95 -11.91
C VAL A 18 -12.81 4.94 -13.26
N ASP A 19 -12.45 6.10 -13.78
CA ASP A 19 -11.77 6.24 -15.07
C ASP A 19 -10.25 6.21 -14.98
N VAL A 20 -9.70 6.71 -13.87
CA VAL A 20 -8.26 6.76 -13.65
C VAL A 20 -7.93 6.22 -12.27
N LEU A 21 -7.14 5.17 -12.24
CA LEU A 21 -6.67 4.55 -11.01
C LEU A 21 -5.15 4.59 -10.96
N ILE A 22 -4.61 5.22 -9.92
CA ILE A 22 -3.16 5.40 -9.74
C ILE A 22 -2.68 4.54 -8.58
N SER A 23 -1.63 3.78 -8.80
CA SER A 23 -0.99 2.94 -7.79
C SER A 23 0.53 3.06 -7.85
N ALA A 24 1.19 2.44 -6.88
CA ALA A 24 2.64 2.44 -6.77
C ALA A 24 3.16 1.06 -6.33
N PRO A 25 4.33 0.64 -6.85
CA PRO A 25 4.88 -0.70 -6.62
C PRO A 25 5.26 -1.00 -5.17
N GLN A 26 5.68 0.00 -4.40
CA GLN A 26 6.24 -0.16 -3.05
C GLN A 26 5.20 -0.37 -1.95
N LYS A 27 3.93 -0.43 -2.29
CA LYS A 27 2.83 -0.69 -1.35
C LYS A 27 2.40 -2.16 -1.45
N GLY A 28 1.23 -2.45 -1.91
CA GLY A 28 0.69 -3.80 -1.98
C GLY A 28 1.56 -4.80 -2.73
N TRP A 29 2.24 -4.40 -3.78
CA TRP A 29 3.16 -5.28 -4.51
C TRP A 29 4.48 -5.55 -3.78
N SER A 30 4.83 -4.74 -2.77
CA SER A 30 6.13 -4.82 -2.07
C SER A 30 7.35 -4.79 -3.00
N GLY A 31 7.20 -4.13 -4.13
CA GLY A 31 8.29 -3.85 -5.07
C GLY A 31 9.04 -2.57 -4.73
N SER A 32 10.08 -2.27 -5.50
CA SER A 32 10.77 -0.98 -5.41
C SER A 32 9.92 0.15 -6.01
N PRO A 33 10.03 1.39 -5.54
CA PRO A 33 9.32 2.55 -6.08
C PRO A 33 9.90 2.98 -7.43
N CYS A 34 9.69 2.19 -8.47
CA CYS A 34 10.33 2.34 -9.78
C CYS A 34 9.48 3.03 -10.84
N CYS A 35 8.18 3.12 -10.64
CA CYS A 35 7.25 3.74 -11.62
C CYS A 35 5.94 4.15 -10.96
N ALA A 36 5.18 4.98 -11.64
CA ALA A 36 3.75 5.13 -11.39
C ALA A 36 3.00 4.06 -12.20
N MET A 37 2.01 3.43 -11.56
CA MET A 37 1.08 2.51 -12.22
C MET A 37 -0.24 3.24 -12.44
N VAL A 38 -0.55 3.54 -13.69
CA VAL A 38 -1.76 4.31 -14.06
C VAL A 38 -2.65 3.43 -14.92
N MET A 39 -3.80 3.03 -14.39
CA MET A 39 -4.83 2.29 -15.11
C MET A 39 -5.89 3.26 -15.62
N LEU A 40 -6.26 3.13 -16.87
CA LEU A 40 -7.15 4.05 -17.59
C LEU A 40 -8.35 3.29 -18.16
N SER A 41 -9.55 3.82 -17.98
CA SER A 41 -10.72 3.37 -18.72
C SER A 41 -10.61 3.81 -20.19
N GLU A 42 -11.43 3.23 -21.06
CA GLU A 42 -11.51 3.66 -22.46
C GLU A 42 -11.92 5.13 -22.59
N ARG A 43 -12.84 5.59 -21.75
CA ARG A 43 -13.25 7.01 -21.70
C ARG A 43 -12.09 7.94 -21.32
N ALA A 44 -11.24 7.53 -20.36
CA ALA A 44 -10.05 8.31 -19.99
C ALA A 44 -9.02 8.34 -21.11
N ARG A 45 -8.80 7.21 -21.80
CA ARG A 45 -7.89 7.15 -22.96
C ARG A 45 -8.31 8.13 -24.05
N GLN A 46 -9.59 8.12 -24.44
CA GLN A 46 -10.13 9.04 -25.43
C GLN A 46 -10.01 10.51 -25.00
N ALA A 47 -10.25 10.80 -23.71
CA ALA A 47 -10.09 12.16 -23.20
C ALA A 47 -8.63 12.64 -23.24
N ILE A 48 -7.67 11.77 -22.96
CA ILE A 48 -6.23 12.08 -22.99
C ILE A 48 -5.79 12.47 -24.41
N ASP A 49 -6.35 11.88 -25.47
CA ASP A 49 -6.00 12.21 -26.85
C ASP A 49 -6.23 13.68 -27.21
N GLY A 50 -7.21 14.30 -26.58
CA GLY A 50 -7.52 15.73 -26.73
C GLY A 50 -6.69 16.67 -25.85
N THR A 51 -5.77 16.15 -25.04
CA THR A 51 -5.00 16.95 -24.07
C THR A 51 -3.58 17.25 -24.55
N THR A 52 -2.98 18.29 -23.95
CA THR A 52 -1.56 18.61 -24.05
C THR A 52 -1.00 18.77 -22.65
N SER A 53 0.09 18.06 -22.35
CA SER A 53 0.79 18.18 -21.08
C SER A 53 1.99 19.13 -21.19
N SER A 54 2.18 19.96 -20.17
CA SER A 54 3.41 20.74 -19.99
C SER A 54 4.48 20.00 -19.18
N SER A 55 4.15 18.82 -18.63
CA SER A 55 5.05 18.00 -17.83
C SER A 55 5.70 16.92 -18.69
N PHE A 56 7.02 16.83 -18.65
CA PHE A 56 7.75 15.74 -19.29
C PHE A 56 7.43 14.37 -18.65
N SER A 57 7.48 14.27 -17.33
CA SER A 57 7.32 13.01 -16.62
C SER A 57 5.87 12.55 -16.42
N CYS A 58 4.91 13.49 -16.43
CA CYS A 58 3.48 13.22 -16.21
C CYS A 58 2.64 13.32 -17.49
N ASP A 59 3.25 13.31 -18.66
CA ASP A 59 2.53 13.28 -19.94
C ASP A 59 1.96 11.88 -20.21
N LEU A 60 0.73 11.63 -19.77
CA LEU A 60 0.08 10.35 -19.94
C LEU A 60 -0.11 9.95 -21.41
N LYS A 61 -0.36 10.92 -22.30
CA LYS A 61 -0.46 10.65 -23.73
C LYS A 61 0.85 10.12 -24.29
N LYS A 62 1.96 10.73 -23.92
CA LYS A 62 3.29 10.28 -24.34
C LYS A 62 3.61 8.90 -23.78
N TRP A 63 3.33 8.66 -22.50
CA TRP A 63 3.56 7.36 -21.87
C TRP A 63 2.71 6.24 -22.47
N MET A 64 1.44 6.50 -22.83
CA MET A 64 0.59 5.55 -23.55
C MET A 64 1.20 5.17 -24.91
N GLN A 65 1.63 6.15 -25.70
CA GLN A 65 2.28 5.91 -27.00
C GLN A 65 3.53 5.02 -26.87
N ILE A 66 4.34 5.25 -25.83
CA ILE A 66 5.53 4.43 -25.53
C ILE A 66 5.13 3.00 -25.17
N ALA A 67 4.17 2.82 -24.25
CA ALA A 67 3.70 1.51 -23.83
C ALA A 67 3.13 0.71 -25.01
N GLU A 68 2.27 1.33 -25.81
CA GLU A 68 1.68 0.71 -27.01
C GLU A 68 2.72 0.36 -28.08
N GLY A 69 3.79 1.16 -28.20
CA GLY A 69 4.92 0.84 -29.05
C GLY A 69 5.62 -0.44 -28.62
N TYR A 70 5.89 -0.59 -27.35
CA TYR A 70 6.48 -1.81 -26.79
C TYR A 70 5.56 -3.04 -26.92
N GLU A 71 4.24 -2.88 -26.69
CA GLU A 71 3.26 -3.96 -26.89
C GLU A 71 3.23 -4.48 -28.33
N LYS A 72 3.49 -3.60 -29.32
CA LYS A 72 3.61 -3.94 -30.74
C LYS A 72 5.01 -4.45 -31.13
N GLY A 73 5.91 -4.67 -30.18
CA GLY A 73 7.29 -5.09 -30.42
C GLY A 73 8.19 -4.03 -31.07
N GLN A 74 7.77 -2.76 -31.01
CA GLN A 74 8.54 -1.64 -31.53
C GLN A 74 9.48 -1.06 -30.47
N HIS A 75 10.63 -0.52 -30.91
CA HIS A 75 11.44 0.28 -30.03
C HIS A 75 10.82 1.66 -29.85
N ALA A 76 10.54 2.05 -28.61
CA ALA A 76 10.03 3.36 -28.24
C ALA A 76 10.81 3.90 -27.03
N TYR A 77 11.24 5.14 -27.10
CA TYR A 77 12.04 5.77 -26.06
C TYR A 77 11.48 7.14 -25.70
N HIS A 78 11.31 7.37 -24.42
CA HIS A 78 10.97 8.67 -23.86
C HIS A 78 12.02 9.12 -22.83
N THR A 79 12.37 8.21 -21.90
CA THR A 79 13.40 8.44 -20.89
C THR A 79 14.01 7.11 -20.43
N THR A 80 15.15 7.19 -19.77
CA THR A 80 15.75 6.02 -19.13
C THR A 80 14.91 5.61 -17.92
N MET A 81 14.56 4.33 -17.87
CA MET A 81 13.78 3.72 -16.79
C MET A 81 14.67 2.81 -15.93
N PRO A 82 14.37 2.64 -14.63
CA PRO A 82 15.08 1.71 -13.75
C PRO A 82 14.70 0.26 -14.12
N THR A 83 15.29 -0.29 -15.17
CA THR A 83 14.88 -1.56 -15.77
C THR A 83 15.04 -2.77 -14.85
N ASP A 84 16.04 -2.79 -13.99
CA ASP A 84 16.24 -3.80 -12.94
C ASP A 84 15.09 -3.82 -11.94
N ALA A 85 14.66 -2.66 -11.47
CA ALA A 85 13.52 -2.54 -10.56
C ALA A 85 12.18 -2.86 -11.25
N LEU A 86 12.03 -2.54 -12.55
CA LEU A 86 10.85 -2.93 -13.34
C LEU A 86 10.78 -4.45 -13.55
N VAL A 87 11.93 -5.11 -13.82
CA VAL A 87 12.00 -6.58 -13.89
C VAL A 87 11.57 -7.18 -12.56
N ARG A 88 12.08 -6.67 -11.43
CA ARG A 88 11.68 -7.15 -10.12
C ARG A 88 10.19 -6.93 -9.85
N LEU A 89 9.64 -5.81 -10.26
CA LEU A 89 8.19 -5.56 -10.15
C LEU A 89 7.38 -6.59 -10.96
N ARG A 90 7.77 -6.85 -12.21
CA ARG A 90 7.15 -7.89 -13.03
C ARG A 90 7.15 -9.25 -12.32
N ASP A 91 8.28 -9.64 -11.75
CA ASP A 91 8.44 -10.93 -11.08
C ASP A 91 7.54 -11.04 -9.86
N VAL A 92 7.45 -9.99 -9.03
CA VAL A 92 6.53 -9.95 -7.87
C VAL A 92 5.07 -9.99 -8.32
N MET A 93 4.71 -9.33 -9.42
CA MET A 93 3.35 -9.39 -9.97
C MET A 93 3.01 -10.78 -10.46
N GLN A 94 3.95 -11.47 -11.12
CA GLN A 94 3.78 -12.87 -11.56
C GLN A 94 3.64 -13.82 -10.37
N GLU A 95 4.52 -13.72 -9.38
CA GLU A 95 4.46 -14.49 -8.14
C GLU A 95 3.11 -14.31 -7.43
N THR A 96 2.62 -13.08 -7.33
CA THR A 96 1.32 -12.78 -6.72
C THR A 96 0.16 -13.40 -7.51
N ARG A 97 0.23 -13.35 -8.84
CA ARG A 97 -0.76 -13.97 -9.72
C ARG A 97 -0.78 -15.48 -9.58
N GLU A 98 0.38 -16.12 -9.55
CA GLU A 98 0.54 -17.58 -9.39
C GLU A 98 0.04 -18.04 -8.02
N TYR A 99 0.28 -17.26 -6.98
CA TYR A 99 -0.26 -17.53 -5.64
C TYR A 99 -1.79 -17.43 -5.60
N GLY A 100 -2.37 -16.53 -6.37
CA GLY A 100 -3.80 -16.32 -6.54
C GLY A 100 -4.34 -15.06 -5.87
N PHE A 101 -4.85 -14.13 -6.65
CA PHE A 101 -5.36 -12.84 -6.14
C PHE A 101 -6.50 -12.98 -5.12
N ALA A 102 -7.42 -13.92 -5.32
CA ALA A 102 -8.51 -14.16 -4.36
C ALA A 102 -7.95 -14.57 -2.99
N LYS A 103 -6.98 -15.50 -2.99
CA LYS A 103 -6.31 -15.95 -1.77
C LYS A 103 -5.56 -14.82 -1.08
N VAL A 104 -4.80 -14.02 -1.84
CA VAL A 104 -4.12 -12.82 -1.31
C VAL A 104 -5.10 -11.88 -0.62
N ARG A 105 -6.27 -11.66 -1.22
CA ARG A 105 -7.31 -10.81 -0.63
C ARG A 105 -7.84 -11.37 0.69
N GLU A 106 -8.15 -12.65 0.73
CA GLU A 106 -8.64 -13.32 1.94
C GLU A 106 -7.61 -13.24 3.08
N GLU A 107 -6.35 -13.58 2.81
CA GLU A 107 -5.26 -13.54 3.78
C GLU A 107 -4.93 -12.12 4.22
N GLN A 108 -5.06 -11.13 3.34
CA GLN A 108 -4.91 -9.73 3.73
C GLN A 108 -6.01 -9.28 4.69
N ILE A 109 -7.25 -9.68 4.44
CA ILE A 109 -8.39 -9.37 5.32
C ILE A 109 -8.18 -10.03 6.69
N GLU A 110 -7.79 -11.29 6.70
CA GLU A 110 -7.50 -12.05 7.91
C GLU A 110 -6.36 -11.42 8.72
N LEU A 111 -5.25 -11.10 8.06
CA LEU A 111 -4.09 -10.46 8.69
C LEU A 111 -4.48 -9.12 9.33
N GLY A 112 -5.20 -8.27 8.59
CA GLY A 112 -5.66 -6.97 9.10
C GLY A 112 -6.57 -7.11 10.31
N ALA A 113 -7.48 -8.07 10.30
CA ALA A 113 -8.38 -8.35 11.42
C ALA A 113 -7.62 -8.84 12.65
N LYS A 114 -6.71 -9.81 12.49
CA LYS A 114 -5.91 -10.37 13.60
C LYS A 114 -4.96 -9.34 14.21
N VAL A 115 -4.28 -8.54 13.40
CA VAL A 115 -3.40 -7.47 13.90
C VAL A 115 -4.20 -6.44 14.69
N ARG A 116 -5.36 -6.06 14.19
CA ARG A 116 -6.23 -5.10 14.89
C ARG A 116 -6.74 -5.65 16.21
N ALA A 117 -7.21 -6.88 16.23
CA ALA A 117 -7.65 -7.55 17.46
C ALA A 117 -6.51 -7.66 18.50
N LEU A 118 -5.29 -7.99 18.05
CA LEU A 118 -4.11 -8.02 18.92
C LEU A 118 -3.83 -6.64 19.52
N LEU A 119 -3.83 -5.58 18.73
CA LEU A 119 -3.58 -4.22 19.21
C LEU A 119 -4.67 -3.75 20.18
N GLU A 120 -5.93 -4.00 19.87
CA GLU A 120 -7.07 -3.68 20.75
C GLU A 120 -6.97 -4.44 22.08
N SER A 121 -6.56 -5.71 22.08
CA SER A 121 -6.33 -6.50 23.31
C SER A 121 -5.19 -5.97 24.18
N ARG A 122 -4.28 -5.18 23.60
CA ARG A 122 -3.18 -4.49 24.29
C ARG A 122 -3.49 -3.03 24.62
N GLY A 123 -4.75 -2.60 24.46
CA GLY A 123 -5.19 -1.26 24.80
C GLY A 123 -5.00 -0.20 23.70
N PHE A 124 -4.56 -0.59 22.49
CA PHE A 124 -4.42 0.32 21.36
C PHE A 124 -5.70 0.35 20.54
N ALA A 125 -6.60 1.25 20.83
CA ALA A 125 -7.85 1.39 20.10
C ALA A 125 -7.63 1.77 18.63
N SER A 126 -8.47 1.23 17.73
CA SER A 126 -8.43 1.58 16.31
C SER A 126 -8.88 3.01 16.06
N VAL A 127 -8.16 3.75 15.21
CA VAL A 127 -8.60 5.07 14.74
C VAL A 127 -9.76 4.93 13.74
N ALA A 128 -9.77 3.87 12.95
CA ALA A 128 -10.83 3.62 12.00
C ALA A 128 -12.12 3.17 12.70
N ALA A 129 -13.22 3.80 12.35
CA ALA A 129 -14.56 3.40 12.78
C ALA A 129 -14.94 2.02 12.22
N GLU A 130 -15.96 1.40 12.84
CA GLU A 130 -16.50 0.14 12.33
C GLU A 130 -17.02 0.31 10.90
N GLY A 131 -16.79 -0.67 10.03
CA GLY A 131 -17.11 -0.61 8.61
C GLY A 131 -16.07 0.12 7.73
N PHE A 132 -15.08 0.81 8.32
CA PHE A 132 -14.03 1.55 7.60
C PHE A 132 -12.62 1.05 7.89
N LYS A 133 -12.49 -0.13 8.45
CA LYS A 133 -11.24 -0.77 8.85
C LYS A 133 -10.50 -1.32 7.64
N ALA A 134 -9.54 -0.57 7.08
CA ALA A 134 -8.72 -1.04 5.96
C ALA A 134 -7.85 -2.24 6.37
N PRO A 135 -7.79 -3.32 5.57
CA PRO A 135 -7.03 -4.52 5.95
C PRO A 135 -5.52 -4.38 5.79
N GLY A 136 -5.05 -3.49 4.92
CA GLY A 136 -3.62 -3.36 4.59
C GLY A 136 -2.84 -2.37 5.44
N VAL A 137 -3.53 -1.49 6.17
CA VAL A 137 -2.91 -0.53 7.11
C VAL A 137 -3.77 -0.45 8.36
N VAL A 138 -3.17 -0.73 9.50
CA VAL A 138 -3.82 -0.56 10.80
C VAL A 138 -3.29 0.71 11.43
N VAL A 139 -4.19 1.62 11.81
CA VAL A 139 -3.90 2.85 12.52
C VAL A 139 -4.54 2.77 13.89
N SER A 140 -3.74 2.97 14.94
CA SER A 140 -4.22 2.89 16.33
C SER A 140 -3.82 4.13 17.11
N TYR A 141 -4.64 4.53 18.08
CA TYR A 141 -4.32 5.58 19.03
C TYR A 141 -3.19 5.15 19.96
N THR A 142 -2.42 6.11 20.43
CA THR A 142 -1.43 5.93 21.49
C THR A 142 -1.28 7.24 22.29
N THR A 143 -0.85 7.12 23.53
CA THR A 143 -0.38 8.26 24.33
C THR A 143 1.13 8.26 24.49
N ASP A 144 1.80 7.17 24.11
CA ASP A 144 3.25 6.99 24.25
C ASP A 144 4.00 7.61 23.06
N PRO A 145 4.87 8.61 23.28
CA PRO A 145 5.65 9.23 22.21
C PRO A 145 6.59 8.25 21.48
N GLY A 146 7.14 7.25 22.18
CA GLY A 146 8.04 6.25 21.60
C GLY A 146 7.30 5.25 20.70
N ILE A 147 6.03 4.97 20.97
CA ILE A 147 5.13 4.23 20.07
C ILE A 147 4.74 5.12 18.89
N GLN A 148 4.35 6.38 19.13
CA GLN A 148 3.95 7.31 18.07
C GLN A 148 5.04 7.51 17.02
N ASN A 149 6.28 7.71 17.43
CA ASN A 149 7.43 7.95 16.54
C ASN A 149 8.11 6.65 16.07
N ALA A 150 7.56 5.50 16.44
CA ALA A 150 8.06 4.16 16.12
C ALA A 150 9.42 3.78 16.74
N SER A 151 10.00 4.59 17.63
CA SER A 151 11.32 4.28 18.21
C SER A 151 11.32 3.04 19.10
N LYS A 152 10.27 2.79 19.87
CA LYS A 152 10.14 1.59 20.69
C LYS A 152 10.02 0.33 19.83
N PHE A 153 9.30 0.39 18.70
CA PHE A 153 9.24 -0.72 17.75
C PHE A 153 10.61 -0.99 17.10
N ALA A 154 11.32 0.07 16.72
CA ALA A 154 12.68 -0.05 16.16
C ALA A 154 13.67 -0.69 17.15
N ALA A 155 13.57 -0.35 18.44
CA ALA A 155 14.42 -0.93 19.49
C ALA A 155 14.26 -2.46 19.62
N VAL A 156 13.04 -2.99 19.36
CA VAL A 156 12.75 -4.44 19.36
C VAL A 156 12.81 -5.07 17.96
N GLY A 157 13.44 -4.40 17.00
CA GLY A 157 13.68 -4.93 15.65
C GLY A 157 12.50 -4.88 14.68
N LEU A 158 11.44 -4.13 14.98
CA LEU A 158 10.30 -3.94 14.09
C LEU A 158 10.30 -2.55 13.46
N GLN A 159 10.27 -2.50 12.12
CA GLN A 159 10.04 -1.27 11.40
C GLN A 159 8.54 -1.02 11.23
N THR A 160 8.03 0.00 11.90
CA THR A 160 6.65 0.48 11.77
C THR A 160 6.64 1.93 11.23
N ALA A 161 5.46 2.51 11.05
CA ALA A 161 5.36 3.89 10.59
C ALA A 161 4.84 4.79 11.71
N SER A 162 5.47 5.94 11.87
CA SER A 162 5.01 7.00 12.78
C SER A 162 3.58 7.43 12.45
N GLY A 163 2.86 7.88 13.47
CA GLY A 163 1.58 8.53 13.30
C GLY A 163 1.70 9.85 12.53
N VAL A 164 0.62 10.22 11.87
CA VAL A 164 0.49 11.48 11.15
C VAL A 164 -0.82 12.14 11.53
N PRO A 165 -0.91 13.48 11.50
CA PRO A 165 -2.19 14.18 11.62
C PRO A 165 -3.08 13.79 10.43
N LEU A 166 -4.37 13.59 10.68
CA LEU A 166 -5.37 13.23 9.67
C LEU A 166 -5.95 14.47 8.98
N GLN A 167 -5.84 15.65 9.59
CA GLN A 167 -6.37 16.93 9.13
C GLN A 167 -7.90 16.89 8.95
N CYS A 168 -8.57 16.27 9.92
CA CYS A 168 -10.02 16.15 10.00
C CYS A 168 -10.53 16.61 11.37
N ASP A 169 -10.09 17.77 11.81
CA ASP A 169 -10.47 18.45 13.06
C ASP A 169 -10.06 17.71 14.35
N GLU A 170 -9.05 16.83 14.27
CA GLU A 170 -8.48 16.20 15.46
C GLU A 170 -7.81 17.23 16.38
N GLY A 171 -7.99 17.05 17.70
CA GLY A 171 -7.38 17.92 18.70
C GLY A 171 -5.86 17.79 18.78
N PRO A 172 -5.17 18.76 19.46
CA PRO A 172 -3.72 18.79 19.56
C PRO A 172 -3.11 17.58 20.27
N GLU A 173 -3.89 16.86 21.05
CA GLU A 173 -3.47 15.64 21.76
C GLU A 173 -3.59 14.37 20.91
N PHE A 174 -4.06 14.49 19.67
CA PHE A 174 -4.19 13.33 18.78
C PHE A 174 -2.80 12.73 18.50
N LYS A 175 -2.64 11.48 18.91
CA LYS A 175 -1.44 10.68 18.62
C LYS A 175 -1.85 9.31 18.11
N SER A 176 -1.20 8.86 17.06
CA SER A 176 -1.43 7.55 16.48
C SER A 176 -0.12 6.93 16.01
N PHE A 177 -0.15 5.65 15.68
CA PHE A 177 0.90 4.96 14.94
C PHE A 177 0.28 4.06 13.88
N ARG A 178 1.08 3.63 12.92
CA ARG A 178 0.61 2.87 11.77
C ARG A 178 1.42 1.59 11.57
N ILE A 179 0.73 0.50 11.26
CA ILE A 179 1.34 -0.77 10.87
C ILE A 179 0.90 -1.10 9.45
N GLY A 180 1.87 -1.16 8.52
CA GLY A 180 1.65 -1.61 7.15
C GLY A 180 1.77 -3.13 7.05
N LEU A 181 0.79 -3.77 6.40
CA LEU A 181 0.65 -5.21 6.31
C LEU A 181 0.77 -5.71 4.87
N PHE A 182 1.72 -5.16 4.11
CA PHE A 182 1.88 -5.45 2.70
C PHE A 182 2.86 -6.59 2.44
N GLY A 183 2.63 -7.32 1.35
CA GLY A 183 3.57 -8.26 0.75
C GLY A 183 3.27 -9.73 1.01
N LEU A 184 3.57 -10.55 0.00
CA LEU A 184 3.34 -12.01 0.00
C LEU A 184 3.95 -12.70 1.22
N GLU A 185 5.11 -12.27 1.66
CA GLU A 185 5.81 -12.83 2.81
C GLU A 185 4.95 -12.77 4.09
N LYS A 186 4.15 -11.72 4.28
CA LYS A 186 3.23 -11.59 5.41
C LYS A 186 1.94 -12.39 5.20
N TRP A 187 1.41 -12.39 3.99
CA TRP A 187 0.17 -13.11 3.66
C TRP A 187 0.35 -14.62 3.72
N HIS A 188 1.46 -15.15 3.19
CA HIS A 188 1.78 -16.58 3.27
C HIS A 188 1.88 -17.11 4.70
N ASN A 189 2.09 -16.23 5.69
CA ASN A 189 2.34 -16.61 7.06
C ASN A 189 1.66 -15.64 8.04
N VAL A 190 0.34 -15.56 7.97
CA VAL A 190 -0.47 -14.66 8.82
C VAL A 190 -0.14 -14.87 10.30
N GLU A 191 -0.16 -16.10 10.79
CA GLU A 191 0.13 -16.42 12.20
C GLU A 191 1.55 -16.01 12.64
N ARG A 192 2.54 -16.26 11.79
CA ARG A 192 3.92 -15.84 12.05
C ARG A 192 4.02 -14.31 12.13
N THR A 193 3.35 -13.61 11.23
CA THR A 193 3.36 -12.13 11.17
C THR A 193 2.72 -11.55 12.44
N VAL A 194 1.56 -12.06 12.84
CA VAL A 194 0.87 -11.66 14.08
C VAL A 194 1.72 -12.00 15.30
N GLY A 195 2.32 -13.19 15.33
CA GLY A 195 3.20 -13.63 16.42
C GLY A 195 4.46 -12.77 16.58
N HIS A 196 5.04 -12.26 15.48
CA HIS A 196 6.16 -11.31 15.55
C HIS A 196 5.73 -10.00 16.21
N LEU A 197 4.59 -9.45 15.83
CA LEU A 197 4.06 -8.23 16.44
C LEU A 197 3.73 -8.45 17.93
N SER A 198 3.12 -9.61 18.29
CA SER A 198 2.79 -9.91 19.68
C SER A 198 4.03 -9.92 20.56
N ARG A 199 5.10 -10.62 20.14
CA ARG A 199 6.38 -10.66 20.88
C ARG A 199 7.00 -9.27 21.03
N ALA A 200 6.97 -8.46 20.00
CA ALA A 200 7.50 -7.10 20.06
C ALA A 200 6.70 -6.24 21.06
N LEU A 201 5.39 -6.34 21.07
CA LEU A 201 4.54 -5.65 22.07
C LEU A 201 4.81 -6.11 23.49
N ASP A 202 5.06 -7.41 23.70
CA ASP A 202 5.44 -7.96 25.01
C ASP A 202 6.78 -7.39 25.49
N GLN A 203 7.78 -7.29 24.62
CA GLN A 203 9.08 -6.68 24.93
C GLN A 203 8.95 -5.19 25.27
N ILE A 204 8.21 -4.44 24.45
CA ILE A 204 7.96 -3.00 24.70
C ILE A 204 7.27 -2.78 26.06
N ALA A 205 6.30 -3.64 26.41
CA ALA A 205 5.60 -3.53 27.69
C ALA A 205 6.50 -3.86 28.88
N ALA A 206 7.47 -4.76 28.72
CA ALA A 206 8.41 -5.14 29.78
C ALA A 206 9.47 -4.05 30.06
N GLU A 207 9.73 -3.16 29.10
CA GLU A 207 10.69 -2.06 29.20
C GLU A 207 10.04 -0.72 29.64
N SER A 208 8.71 -0.69 29.83
CA SER A 208 7.93 0.50 30.19
C SER A 208 7.61 0.51 31.67
#